data_b5edf0ac673ffde9162151f34a660ad8
#
_entry.id   b5edf0ac673ffde9162151f34a660ad8
#
_cell.length_a   1.000
_cell.length_b   1.000
_cell.length_c   1.000
_cell.angle_alpha   90.00
_cell.angle_beta   90.00
_cell.angle_gamma   90.00
#
_symmetry.space_group_name_H-M   'P 1'
#
loop_
_entity.id
_entity.type
_entity.pdbx_description
1 polymer ?
#
loop_
_entity_poly.entity_id
_entity_poly.type
_entity_poly.pdbx_seq_one_letter_code
_entity_poly.pdbx_strand_id
1 'polypeptide(L)'
;MHIKENVYLSIVIPAYNEEKRIGATLEKIISYLQIKDFMSEIIVVVDGGSDSTVEVVKSYEQLFDKLVILVNETTMGKGYSVRRGVLESKGDIVLFTDADLSTPIGEVEKLFFWLDKGYDVAIGSRSLKESQVEIYQSFIRQSMGKTFNKILKLIVFTGFK
;
A
#
# COMPACT_ATOMS: atom_id res chain seq x y z
N MET A 1 24.40 18.63 -16.64
CA MET A 1 23.21 17.94 -17.17
C MET A 1 22.62 17.23 -15.98
N HIS A 2 21.62 17.83 -15.29
CA HIS A 2 20.91 17.14 -14.20
C HIS A 2 20.03 16.10 -14.84
N ILE A 3 20.46 14.83 -14.77
CA ILE A 3 19.54 13.70 -15.00
C ILE A 3 18.52 13.85 -13.87
N LYS A 4 17.27 14.23 -14.19
CA LYS A 4 16.16 14.05 -13.26
C LYS A 4 16.11 12.54 -13.01
N GLU A 5 16.53 12.14 -11.81
CA GLU A 5 16.31 10.78 -11.33
C GLU A 5 14.79 10.61 -11.17
N ASN A 6 14.15 10.17 -12.24
CA ASN A 6 12.70 10.02 -12.24
C ASN A 6 12.35 8.79 -11.40
N VAL A 7 11.61 8.98 -10.33
CA VAL A 7 11.09 7.86 -9.54
C VAL A 7 10.02 7.15 -10.37
N TYR A 8 10.19 5.86 -10.59
CA TYR A 8 9.22 5.05 -11.34
C TYR A 8 8.06 4.60 -10.44
N LEU A 9 8.38 4.12 -9.22
CA LEU A 9 7.39 3.56 -8.30
C LEU A 9 7.44 4.25 -6.94
N SER A 10 6.31 4.80 -6.49
CA SER A 10 6.09 5.22 -5.11
C SER A 10 5.22 4.20 -4.37
N ILE A 11 5.67 3.69 -3.22
CA ILE A 11 4.90 2.78 -2.38
C ILE A 11 4.39 3.54 -1.18
N VAL A 12 3.08 3.73 -1.08
CA VAL A 12 2.41 4.44 0.01
C VAL A 12 1.86 3.44 1.04
N ILE A 13 2.24 3.60 2.29
CA ILE A 13 1.88 2.72 3.40
C ILE A 13 1.28 3.55 4.54
N PRO A 14 -0.05 3.58 4.71
CA PRO A 14 -0.66 4.18 5.89
C PRO A 14 -0.46 3.26 7.09
N ALA A 15 -0.04 3.83 8.23
CA ALA A 15 0.24 3.10 9.46
C ALA A 15 -0.44 3.79 10.66
N TYR A 16 -1.11 3.00 11.49
CA TYR A 16 -1.69 3.45 12.77
C TYR A 16 -1.49 2.37 13.82
N ASN A 17 -0.61 2.64 14.80
CA ASN A 17 -0.23 1.66 15.84
C ASN A 17 0.25 0.32 15.23
N GLU A 18 1.26 0.40 14.37
CA GLU A 18 1.80 -0.74 13.61
C GLU A 18 3.23 -1.14 14.03
N GLU A 19 3.70 -0.71 15.22
CA GLU A 19 5.06 -0.96 15.70
C GLU A 19 5.51 -2.43 15.58
N LYS A 20 4.58 -3.39 15.72
CA LYS A 20 4.87 -4.83 15.69
C LYS A 20 4.96 -5.41 14.29
N ARG A 21 4.45 -4.71 13.28
CA ARG A 21 4.32 -5.27 11.92
C ARG A 21 5.08 -4.49 10.87
N ILE A 22 5.17 -3.17 11.03
CA ILE A 22 5.72 -2.29 9.99
C ILE A 22 7.18 -2.62 9.64
N GLY A 23 7.99 -3.03 10.62
CA GLY A 23 9.38 -3.40 10.38
C GLY A 23 9.51 -4.56 9.39
N ALA A 24 8.83 -5.67 9.66
CA ALA A 24 8.83 -6.84 8.76
C ALA A 24 8.26 -6.52 7.37
N THR A 25 7.33 -5.59 7.28
CA THR A 25 6.79 -5.09 6.01
C THR A 25 7.84 -4.31 5.23
N LEU A 26 8.53 -3.38 5.89
CA LEU A 26 9.60 -2.60 5.26
C LEU A 26 10.76 -3.48 4.78
N GLU A 27 11.18 -4.48 5.57
CA GLU A 27 12.21 -5.43 5.16
C GLU A 27 11.86 -6.14 3.84
N LYS A 28 10.63 -6.64 3.72
CA LYS A 28 10.16 -7.33 2.51
C LYS A 28 10.11 -6.40 1.30
N ILE A 29 9.60 -5.16 1.49
CA ILE A 29 9.49 -4.18 0.42
C ILE A 29 10.88 -3.72 -0.01
N ILE A 30 11.77 -3.37 0.91
CA ILE A 30 13.15 -2.95 0.61
C ILE A 30 13.89 -4.05 -0.13
N SER A 31 13.82 -5.30 0.37
CA SER A 31 14.46 -6.45 -0.30
C SER A 31 13.96 -6.66 -1.73
N TYR A 32 12.66 -6.45 -1.96
CA TYR A 32 12.08 -6.51 -3.30
C TYR A 32 12.60 -5.37 -4.18
N LEU A 33 12.66 -4.14 -3.67
CA LEU A 33 13.08 -2.96 -4.44
C LEU A 33 14.57 -2.97 -4.78
N GLN A 34 15.41 -3.50 -3.89
CA GLN A 34 16.87 -3.57 -4.08
C GLN A 34 17.30 -4.43 -5.28
N ILE A 35 16.45 -5.35 -5.73
CA ILE A 35 16.74 -6.20 -6.90
C ILE A 35 16.11 -5.69 -8.21
N LYS A 36 15.50 -4.49 -8.18
CA LYS A 36 14.84 -3.89 -9.34
C LYS A 36 15.71 -2.82 -10.01
N ASP A 37 15.64 -2.75 -11.32
CA ASP A 37 16.41 -1.82 -12.15
C ASP A 37 15.74 -0.45 -12.31
N PHE A 38 14.75 -0.11 -11.45
CA PHE A 38 14.07 1.18 -11.48
C PHE A 38 14.18 1.92 -10.15
N MET A 39 14.13 3.24 -10.23
CA MET A 39 14.13 4.09 -9.05
C MET A 39 12.77 4.04 -8.35
N SER A 40 12.80 3.91 -7.03
CA SER A 40 11.59 3.82 -6.21
C SER A 40 11.71 4.62 -4.93
N GLU A 41 10.58 4.95 -4.32
CA GLU A 41 10.49 5.52 -2.98
C GLU A 41 9.43 4.80 -2.15
N ILE A 42 9.59 4.85 -0.84
CA ILE A 42 8.62 4.34 0.13
C ILE A 42 8.13 5.54 0.95
N ILE A 43 6.83 5.72 1.05
CA ILE A 43 6.20 6.79 1.82
C ILE A 43 5.34 6.16 2.90
N VAL A 44 5.81 6.19 4.13
CA VAL A 44 5.02 5.73 5.29
C VAL A 44 4.29 6.92 5.88
N VAL A 45 2.97 6.85 5.94
CA VAL A 45 2.13 7.89 6.55
C VAL A 45 1.61 7.39 7.88
N VAL A 46 2.23 7.85 8.97
CA VAL A 46 1.82 7.50 10.33
C VAL A 46 0.66 8.40 10.75
N ASP A 47 -0.48 7.80 11.04
CA ASP A 47 -1.75 8.50 11.28
C ASP A 47 -1.97 8.79 12.77
N GLY A 48 -1.06 9.54 13.38
CA GLY A 48 -1.04 9.67 14.83
C GLY A 48 -0.68 8.34 15.49
N GLY A 49 -1.29 8.09 16.65
CA GLY A 49 -1.02 6.87 17.41
C GLY A 49 -0.18 7.15 18.66
N SER A 50 0.00 6.11 19.48
CA SER A 50 0.67 6.23 20.78
C SER A 50 1.76 5.18 20.99
N ASP A 51 2.08 4.41 19.94
CA ASP A 51 3.11 3.38 19.95
C ASP A 51 4.41 3.86 19.25
N SER A 52 5.40 2.99 19.15
CA SER A 52 6.71 3.28 18.56
C SER A 52 6.76 3.10 17.04
N THR A 53 5.64 3.23 16.34
CA THR A 53 5.60 3.06 14.86
C THR A 53 6.59 3.99 14.15
N VAL A 54 6.67 5.27 14.55
CA VAL A 54 7.57 6.25 13.93
C VAL A 54 9.03 5.87 14.13
N GLU A 55 9.41 5.49 15.35
CA GLU A 55 10.77 5.08 15.72
C GLU A 55 11.20 3.82 14.94
N VAL A 56 10.29 2.86 14.82
CA VAL A 56 10.54 1.66 14.02
C VAL A 56 10.79 2.04 12.57
N VAL A 57 9.95 2.87 11.94
CA VAL A 57 10.13 3.28 10.54
C VAL A 57 11.45 4.04 10.36
N LYS A 58 11.79 4.97 11.26
CA LYS A 58 13.06 5.72 11.23
C LYS A 58 14.30 4.82 11.24
N SER A 59 14.24 3.68 11.93
CA SER A 59 15.38 2.76 11.95
C SER A 59 15.74 2.17 10.59
N TYR A 60 14.83 2.25 9.61
CA TYR A 60 15.03 1.78 8.23
C TYR A 60 15.54 2.86 7.26
N GLU A 61 15.64 4.14 7.68
CA GLU A 61 16.13 5.23 6.81
C GLU A 61 17.54 4.98 6.28
N GLN A 62 18.40 4.33 7.07
CA GLN A 62 19.75 3.98 6.65
C GLN A 62 19.82 2.82 5.65
N LEU A 63 18.75 2.04 5.53
CA LEU A 63 18.67 0.88 4.64
C LEU A 63 18.06 1.22 3.28
N PHE A 64 17.34 2.35 3.19
CA PHE A 64 16.69 2.79 1.97
C PHE A 64 16.60 4.32 1.90
N ASP A 65 17.47 4.94 1.12
CA ASP A 65 17.68 6.40 1.04
C ASP A 65 16.40 7.20 0.68
N LYS A 66 15.46 6.57 -0.03
CA LYS A 66 14.20 7.20 -0.44
C LYS A 66 13.01 6.75 0.42
N LEU A 67 13.25 6.50 1.70
CA LEU A 67 12.20 6.31 2.69
C LEU A 67 11.75 7.68 3.24
N VAL A 68 10.48 8.00 3.02
CA VAL A 68 9.85 9.24 3.48
C VAL A 68 8.86 8.91 4.60
N ILE A 69 8.93 9.64 5.70
CA ILE A 69 8.03 9.48 6.83
C ILE A 69 7.17 10.73 6.95
N LEU A 70 5.88 10.57 6.83
CA LEU A 70 4.89 11.61 7.06
C LEU A 70 4.13 11.29 8.34
N VAL A 71 4.04 12.22 9.27
CA VAL A 71 3.30 12.05 10.52
C VAL A 71 2.10 12.99 10.53
N ASN A 72 0.90 12.46 10.77
CA ASN A 72 -0.27 13.27 11.05
C ASN A 72 -0.27 13.66 12.54
N GLU A 73 -0.47 14.92 12.86
CA GLU A 73 -0.50 15.40 14.24
C GLU A 73 -1.61 14.74 15.09
N THR A 74 -2.72 14.41 14.43
CA THR A 74 -3.86 13.70 15.01
C THR A 74 -4.32 12.60 14.09
N THR A 75 -5.08 11.64 14.60
CA THR A 75 -5.66 10.56 13.78
C THR A 75 -6.70 11.12 12.81
N MET A 76 -6.39 11.06 11.52
CA MET A 76 -7.20 11.57 10.42
C MET A 76 -7.94 10.45 9.66
N GLY A 77 -7.57 9.21 9.91
CA GLY A 77 -8.10 8.01 9.27
C GLY A 77 -7.33 7.57 8.02
N LYS A 78 -7.45 6.28 7.71
CA LYS A 78 -6.69 5.61 6.64
C LYS A 78 -6.82 6.30 5.28
N GLY A 79 -8.04 6.70 4.89
CA GLY A 79 -8.27 7.36 3.60
C GLY A 79 -7.52 8.69 3.45
N TYR A 80 -7.46 9.49 4.53
CA TYR A 80 -6.68 10.72 4.55
C TYR A 80 -5.18 10.43 4.41
N SER A 81 -4.67 9.46 5.17
CA SER A 81 -3.26 9.08 5.13
C SER A 81 -2.83 8.56 3.75
N VAL A 82 -3.66 7.73 3.12
CA VAL A 82 -3.43 7.30 1.73
C VAL A 82 -3.40 8.49 0.78
N ARG A 83 -4.42 9.37 0.84
CA ARG A 83 -4.47 10.58 0.01
C ARG A 83 -3.23 11.45 0.19
N ARG A 84 -2.79 11.68 1.44
CA ARG A 84 -1.60 12.47 1.74
C ARG A 84 -0.35 11.84 1.12
N GLY A 85 -0.15 10.54 1.30
CA GLY A 85 0.99 9.82 0.70
C GLY A 85 0.99 9.88 -0.82
N VAL A 86 -0.18 9.71 -1.46
CA VAL A 86 -0.31 9.81 -2.93
C VAL A 86 0.02 11.21 -3.43
N LEU A 87 -0.39 12.28 -2.74
CA LEU A 87 -0.10 13.66 -3.14
C LEU A 87 1.38 14.04 -2.96
N GLU A 88 2.09 13.39 -2.04
CA GLU A 88 3.53 13.60 -1.81
C GLU A 88 4.40 12.68 -2.68
N SER A 89 3.81 11.72 -3.38
CA SER A 89 4.53 10.78 -4.22
C SER A 89 5.11 11.44 -5.46
N LYS A 90 6.28 10.94 -5.91
CA LYS A 90 7.03 11.44 -7.08
C LYS A 90 7.13 10.42 -8.20
N GLY A 91 6.65 9.20 -7.96
CA GLY A 91 6.69 8.10 -8.91
C GLY A 91 5.67 8.26 -10.03
N ASP A 92 6.03 7.77 -11.22
CA ASP A 92 5.10 7.67 -12.35
C ASP A 92 3.94 6.71 -12.03
N ILE A 93 4.21 5.70 -11.20
CA ILE A 93 3.23 4.76 -10.67
C ILE A 93 3.19 4.88 -9.15
N VAL A 94 1.98 4.89 -8.59
CA VAL A 94 1.77 4.89 -7.14
C VAL A 94 1.07 3.60 -6.72
N LEU A 95 1.76 2.81 -5.91
CA LEU A 95 1.21 1.64 -5.24
C LEU A 95 0.76 2.01 -3.82
N PHE A 96 -0.45 1.69 -3.47
CA PHE A 96 -0.93 1.71 -2.09
C PHE A 96 -0.99 0.29 -1.53
N THR A 97 -0.42 0.08 -0.34
CA THR A 97 -0.47 -1.21 0.37
C THR A 97 -0.67 -1.03 1.87
N ASP A 98 -1.21 -2.04 2.54
CA ASP A 98 -1.42 -2.02 3.99
C ASP A 98 -0.11 -2.30 4.76
N ALA A 99 -0.01 -1.79 5.99
CA ALA A 99 1.15 -1.95 6.86
C ALA A 99 1.42 -3.41 7.29
N ASP A 100 0.46 -4.31 7.13
CA ASP A 100 0.62 -5.75 7.39
C ASP A 100 1.07 -6.57 6.17
N LEU A 101 1.19 -5.91 5.01
CA LEU A 101 1.54 -6.52 3.72
C LEU A 101 0.75 -7.82 3.48
N SER A 102 -0.57 -7.78 3.68
CA SER A 102 -1.47 -8.93 3.49
C SER A 102 -1.41 -9.52 2.07
N THR A 103 -0.92 -8.75 1.10
CA THR A 103 -0.59 -9.18 -0.26
C THR A 103 0.92 -9.07 -0.43
N PRO A 104 1.62 -10.16 -0.81
CA PRO A 104 3.07 -10.11 -1.05
C PRO A 104 3.43 -9.02 -2.05
N ILE A 105 4.52 -8.29 -1.80
CA ILE A 105 4.94 -7.17 -2.67
C ILE A 105 5.18 -7.60 -4.12
N GLY A 106 5.63 -8.83 -4.35
CA GLY A 106 5.83 -9.35 -5.71
C GLY A 106 4.57 -9.40 -6.58
N GLU A 107 3.38 -9.39 -5.97
CA GLU A 107 2.11 -9.34 -6.72
C GLU A 107 1.92 -8.03 -7.50
N VAL A 108 2.70 -6.98 -7.20
CA VAL A 108 2.70 -5.73 -7.96
C VAL A 108 3.01 -5.93 -9.44
N GLU A 109 3.79 -6.96 -9.79
CA GLU A 109 4.13 -7.28 -11.19
C GLU A 109 2.87 -7.57 -12.02
N LYS A 110 1.86 -8.18 -11.39
CA LYS A 110 0.57 -8.42 -12.05
C LYS A 110 -0.21 -7.13 -12.28
N LEU A 111 -0.03 -6.13 -11.42
CA LEU A 111 -0.64 -4.80 -11.57
C LEU A 111 0.06 -4.03 -12.69
N PHE A 112 1.40 -4.06 -12.77
CA PHE A 112 2.16 -3.45 -13.86
C PHE A 112 1.72 -3.96 -15.23
N PHE A 113 1.50 -5.27 -15.36
CA PHE A 113 0.99 -5.86 -16.60
C PHE A 113 -0.33 -5.21 -17.07
N TRP A 114 -1.23 -4.84 -16.17
CA TRP A 114 -2.48 -4.18 -16.54
C TRP A 114 -2.29 -2.70 -16.84
N LEU A 115 -1.42 -2.01 -16.13
CA LEU A 115 -1.06 -0.62 -16.43
C LEU A 115 -0.40 -0.50 -17.80
N ASP A 116 0.49 -1.43 -18.16
CA ASP A 116 1.13 -1.49 -19.47
C ASP A 116 0.12 -1.70 -20.62
N LYS A 117 -1.05 -2.25 -20.32
CA LYS A 117 -2.16 -2.39 -21.28
C LYS A 117 -3.02 -1.14 -21.41
N GLY A 118 -2.63 -0.04 -20.74
CA GLY A 118 -3.29 1.25 -20.84
C GLY A 118 -4.43 1.46 -19.82
N TYR A 119 -4.50 0.64 -18.78
CA TYR A 119 -5.39 0.94 -17.65
C TYR A 119 -4.75 1.97 -16.73
N ASP A 120 -5.54 2.97 -16.31
CA ASP A 120 -5.08 4.00 -15.38
C ASP A 120 -4.99 3.50 -13.93
N VAL A 121 -5.81 2.49 -13.59
CA VAL A 121 -5.89 1.91 -12.24
C VAL A 121 -5.98 0.40 -12.31
N ALA A 122 -5.11 -0.29 -11.57
CA ALA A 122 -5.15 -1.74 -11.39
C ALA A 122 -5.29 -2.08 -9.89
N ILE A 123 -6.21 -2.97 -9.55
CA ILE A 123 -6.47 -3.37 -8.16
C ILE A 123 -6.38 -4.88 -7.98
N GLY A 124 -5.76 -5.31 -6.88
CA GLY A 124 -5.80 -6.71 -6.43
C GLY A 124 -7.15 -7.02 -5.76
N SER A 125 -7.74 -8.14 -6.12
CA SER A 125 -9.00 -8.59 -5.50
C SER A 125 -8.91 -10.03 -5.02
N ARG A 126 -9.24 -10.25 -3.74
CA ARG A 126 -9.36 -11.61 -3.16
C ARG A 126 -10.57 -12.38 -3.68
N SER A 127 -11.49 -11.71 -4.37
CA SER A 127 -12.72 -12.32 -4.88
C SER A 127 -12.57 -12.98 -6.25
N LEU A 128 -11.43 -12.82 -6.90
CA LEU A 128 -11.14 -13.47 -8.18
C LEU A 128 -10.94 -14.97 -7.96
N LYS A 129 -11.44 -15.79 -8.87
CA LYS A 129 -11.32 -17.27 -8.83
C LYS A 129 -9.86 -17.75 -8.81
N GLU A 130 -8.96 -16.96 -9.39
CA GLU A 130 -7.53 -17.24 -9.49
C GLU A 130 -6.73 -16.75 -8.27
N SER A 131 -7.38 -16.05 -7.31
CA SER A 131 -6.71 -15.55 -6.12
C SER A 131 -6.36 -16.70 -5.18
N GLN A 132 -5.07 -16.89 -4.93
CA GLN A 132 -4.58 -17.82 -3.91
C GLN A 132 -4.64 -17.15 -2.54
N VAL A 133 -5.64 -17.48 -1.75
CA VAL A 133 -5.82 -16.95 -0.39
C VAL A 133 -5.17 -17.92 0.59
N GLU A 134 -3.97 -17.58 1.09
CA GLU A 134 -3.25 -18.42 2.05
C GLU A 134 -3.87 -18.38 3.44
N ILE A 135 -4.35 -17.22 3.88
CA ILE A 135 -4.97 -17.04 5.21
C ILE A 135 -6.42 -16.58 5.02
N TYR A 136 -7.35 -17.43 5.38
CA TYR A 136 -8.77 -17.14 5.33
C TYR A 136 -9.18 -16.22 6.49
N GLN A 137 -9.97 -15.20 6.17
CA GLN A 137 -10.60 -14.36 7.19
C GLN A 137 -11.68 -15.17 7.94
N SER A 138 -12.00 -14.75 9.17
CA SER A 138 -13.09 -15.38 9.92
C SER A 138 -14.40 -15.32 9.13
N PHE A 139 -15.24 -16.34 9.29
CA PHE A 139 -16.53 -16.47 8.60
C PHE A 139 -17.44 -15.24 8.79
N ILE A 140 -17.41 -14.64 9.98
CA ILE A 140 -18.16 -13.42 10.31
C ILE A 140 -17.72 -12.26 9.42
N ARG A 141 -16.40 -12.02 9.28
CA ARG A 141 -15.85 -10.94 8.48
C ARG A 141 -16.12 -11.11 6.99
N GLN A 142 -16.07 -12.34 6.50
CA GLN A 142 -16.47 -12.67 5.11
C GLN A 142 -17.95 -12.41 4.84
N SER A 143 -18.81 -12.81 5.78
CA SER A 143 -20.26 -12.59 5.67
C SER A 143 -20.61 -11.10 5.70
N MET A 144 -19.99 -10.33 6.59
CA MET A 144 -20.16 -8.87 6.65
C MET A 144 -19.73 -8.20 5.34
N GLY A 145 -18.58 -8.58 4.77
CA GLY A 145 -18.10 -8.05 3.49
C GLY A 145 -19.06 -8.38 2.33
N LYS A 146 -19.57 -9.60 2.26
CA LYS A 146 -20.57 -10.00 1.24
C LYS A 146 -21.89 -9.23 1.39
N THR A 147 -22.36 -9.04 2.62
CA THR A 147 -23.59 -8.28 2.92
C THR A 147 -23.40 -6.81 2.55
N PHE A 148 -22.28 -6.21 2.94
CA PHE A 148 -21.94 -4.83 2.58
C PHE A 148 -21.91 -4.62 1.05
N ASN A 149 -21.26 -5.52 0.32
CA ASN A 149 -21.24 -5.47 -1.14
C ASN A 149 -22.63 -5.63 -1.78
N LYS A 150 -23.52 -6.44 -1.19
CA LYS A 150 -24.91 -6.53 -1.65
C LYS A 150 -25.67 -5.23 -1.43
N ILE A 151 -25.51 -4.61 -0.26
CA ILE A 151 -26.12 -3.31 0.05
C ILE A 151 -25.60 -2.22 -0.88
N LEU A 152 -24.27 -2.15 -1.11
CA LEU A 152 -23.68 -1.20 -2.05
C LEU A 152 -24.22 -1.37 -3.47
N LYS A 153 -24.34 -2.60 -3.97
CA LYS A 153 -24.94 -2.87 -5.29
C LYS A 153 -26.40 -2.42 -5.40
N LEU A 154 -27.14 -2.48 -4.31
CA LEU A 154 -28.53 -2.05 -4.24
C LEU A 154 -28.66 -0.51 -4.25
N ILE A 155 -27.74 0.19 -3.59
CA ILE A 155 -27.80 1.65 -3.43
C ILE A 155 -27.13 2.38 -4.60
N VAL A 156 -26.03 1.87 -5.10
CA VAL A 156 -25.14 2.59 -6.03
C VAL A 156 -25.28 2.06 -7.45
N PHE A 157 -26.22 1.29 -7.86
CA PHE A 157 -26.52 0.85 -9.24
C PHE A 157 -25.29 0.84 -10.20
N THR A 158 -24.14 0.50 -9.72
CA THR A 158 -22.90 0.49 -10.51
C THR A 158 -22.58 -0.92 -10.96
N GLY A 159 -22.41 -1.08 -12.26
CA GLY A 159 -22.05 -2.33 -12.92
C GLY A 159 -20.62 -2.82 -12.59
N PHE A 160 -20.17 -2.69 -11.36
CA PHE A 160 -18.97 -3.36 -10.90
C PHE A 160 -19.24 -4.86 -10.77
N LYS A 161 -18.62 -5.63 -11.65
CA LYS A 161 -18.58 -7.10 -11.56
C LYS A 161 -17.56 -7.53 -10.53
#